data_7b37db8995d8d7be25b1df9107d5e1a6
#
_entry.id   7b37db8995d8d7be25b1df9107d5e1a6
#
_cell.length_a   1.000
_cell.length_b   1.000
_cell.length_c   1.000
_cell.angle_alpha   90.00
_cell.angle_beta   90.00
_cell.angle_gamma   90.00
#
_symmetry.space_group_name_H-M   'P 1'
#
loop_
_entity.id
_entity.type
_entity.pdbx_description
1 polymer ?
#
loop_
_entity_poly.entity_id
_entity_poly.type
_entity_poly.pdbx_seq_one_letter_code
_entity_poly.pdbx_strand_id
1 'polypeptide(L)'
;MDLTKTAAYSNKTPYDLWQESEEIPIVRGHCVEDLTAIPVAPWKRTGARGSFINLVGSGRTCGGYVLEIPPRSETQPQRYLFEQLIYVVKGRGATSVWNQRSTKQTFEWQEGSFFSPPLNAWHQHFNAQGTETARFVALTDAPQMINRFRNLDFIFSNNFEFRDRFNGEEGYYNGKGREVASHRTWESNLVADVRDFGLRD
;
A
#
# COMPACT_ATOMS: atom_id res chain seq x y z
N MET A 1 4.09 9.80 -18.28
CA MET A 1 4.50 8.82 -19.32
C MET A 1 3.24 8.28 -19.99
N ASP A 2 3.10 8.49 -21.27
CA ASP A 2 1.95 7.99 -22.04
C ASP A 2 2.20 6.52 -22.41
N LEU A 3 1.54 5.60 -21.71
CA LEU A 3 1.66 4.16 -21.91
C LEU A 3 0.89 3.64 -23.14
N THR A 4 0.06 4.48 -23.80
CA THR A 4 -0.77 4.06 -24.93
C THR A 4 0.05 3.76 -26.17
N LYS A 5 1.13 4.49 -26.43
CA LYS A 5 1.99 4.32 -27.60
C LYS A 5 2.89 3.09 -27.50
N THR A 6 3.27 2.69 -26.29
CA THR A 6 4.19 1.55 -26.07
C THR A 6 3.44 0.22 -26.00
N ALA A 7 2.21 0.21 -25.52
CA ALA A 7 1.40 -1.02 -25.38
C ALA A 7 0.87 -1.56 -26.71
N ALA A 8 0.77 -0.75 -27.77
CA ALA A 8 0.20 -1.15 -29.06
C ALA A 8 1.00 -2.26 -29.79
N TYR A 9 2.27 -2.45 -29.45
CA TYR A 9 3.18 -3.42 -30.09
C TYR A 9 3.81 -4.42 -29.12
N SER A 10 3.36 -4.46 -27.88
CA SER A 10 3.88 -5.33 -26.82
C SER A 10 2.78 -6.23 -26.28
N ASN A 11 3.10 -7.50 -26.03
CA ASN A 11 2.23 -8.42 -25.29
C ASN A 11 2.10 -8.05 -23.79
N LYS A 12 2.77 -6.96 -23.37
CA LYS A 12 2.75 -6.44 -21.98
C LYS A 12 1.59 -5.49 -21.77
N THR A 13 0.99 -5.59 -20.61
CA THR A 13 -0.04 -4.63 -20.19
C THR A 13 0.59 -3.28 -19.76
N PRO A 14 -0.19 -2.19 -19.70
CA PRO A 14 0.27 -0.93 -19.11
C PRO A 14 0.84 -1.08 -17.69
N TYR A 15 0.27 -1.96 -16.88
CA TYR A 15 0.77 -2.29 -15.55
C TYR A 15 2.15 -2.97 -15.61
N ASP A 16 2.35 -3.93 -16.53
CA ASP A 16 3.66 -4.57 -16.71
C ASP A 16 4.74 -3.55 -17.10
N LEU A 17 4.40 -2.62 -17.99
CA LEU A 17 5.31 -1.55 -18.43
C LEU A 17 5.64 -0.57 -17.30
N TRP A 18 4.65 -0.24 -16.47
CA TRP A 18 4.88 0.58 -15.28
C TRP A 18 5.80 -0.13 -14.29
N GLN A 19 5.54 -1.41 -13.96
CA GLN A 19 6.41 -2.17 -13.05
C GLN A 19 7.86 -2.20 -13.53
N GLU A 20 8.08 -2.42 -14.82
CA GLU A 20 9.42 -2.42 -15.40
C GLU A 20 10.11 -1.04 -15.33
N SER A 21 9.33 0.03 -15.51
CA SER A 21 9.85 1.39 -15.41
C SER A 21 10.26 1.82 -14.01
N GLU A 22 9.82 1.12 -12.97
CA GLU A 22 10.21 1.39 -11.59
C GLU A 22 11.57 0.79 -11.21
N GLU A 23 12.16 -0.05 -12.05
CA GLU A 23 13.52 -0.60 -11.94
C GLU A 23 13.79 -1.38 -10.63
N ILE A 24 12.75 -1.96 -10.03
CA ILE A 24 12.86 -2.81 -8.85
C ILE A 24 12.55 -4.29 -9.19
N PRO A 25 12.95 -5.26 -8.36
CA PRO A 25 12.67 -6.66 -8.61
C PRO A 25 11.18 -6.95 -8.75
N ILE A 26 10.84 -7.92 -9.59
CA ILE A 26 9.48 -8.43 -9.77
C ILE A 26 9.50 -9.93 -9.46
N VAL A 27 8.98 -10.31 -8.31
CA VAL A 27 8.83 -11.72 -7.92
C VAL A 27 7.55 -12.28 -8.55
N ARG A 28 7.67 -13.40 -9.25
CA ARG A 28 6.55 -14.08 -9.93
C ARG A 28 6.47 -15.52 -9.43
N GLY A 29 5.25 -16.01 -9.22
CA GLY A 29 5.05 -17.40 -8.81
C GLY A 29 3.62 -17.72 -8.43
N HIS A 30 3.40 -18.94 -7.93
CA HIS A 30 2.10 -19.36 -7.43
C HIS A 30 1.91 -18.97 -5.95
N CYS A 31 3.00 -18.89 -5.20
CA CYS A 31 3.01 -18.45 -3.81
C CYS A 31 4.33 -17.75 -3.49
N VAL A 32 4.38 -17.09 -2.35
CA VAL A 32 5.58 -16.59 -1.69
C VAL A 32 5.67 -17.29 -0.34
N GLU A 33 6.70 -18.08 -0.14
CA GLU A 33 6.88 -18.87 1.09
C GLU A 33 7.27 -18.00 2.28
N ASP A 34 8.13 -17.00 2.05
CA ASP A 34 8.62 -16.08 3.10
C ASP A 34 8.68 -14.65 2.59
N LEU A 35 7.79 -13.81 3.10
CA LEU A 35 7.75 -12.37 2.78
C LEU A 35 8.96 -11.61 3.33
N THR A 36 9.64 -12.15 4.33
CA THR A 36 10.85 -11.53 4.89
C THR A 36 12.08 -11.74 4.01
N ALA A 37 12.09 -12.81 3.21
CA ALA A 37 13.20 -13.19 2.34
C ALA A 37 13.13 -12.58 0.93
N ILE A 38 12.03 -11.89 0.57
CA ILE A 38 11.89 -11.28 -0.75
C ILE A 38 13.02 -10.27 -0.99
N PRO A 39 13.77 -10.38 -2.10
CA PRO A 39 14.82 -9.42 -2.46
C PRO A 39 14.20 -8.05 -2.75
N VAL A 40 14.80 -6.99 -2.23
CA VAL A 40 14.37 -5.60 -2.44
C VAL A 40 15.50 -4.74 -3.00
N ALA A 41 15.17 -3.77 -3.85
CA ALA A 41 16.09 -2.79 -4.40
C ALA A 41 15.64 -1.35 -4.07
N PRO A 42 16.52 -0.35 -4.16
CA PRO A 42 16.14 1.04 -3.97
C PRO A 42 15.01 1.43 -4.93
N TRP A 43 13.91 1.93 -4.39
CA TRP A 43 12.73 2.34 -5.14
C TRP A 43 12.59 3.86 -5.13
N LYS A 44 12.99 4.50 -6.23
CA LYS A 44 13.04 5.96 -6.36
C LYS A 44 11.71 6.65 -6.02
N ARG A 45 10.59 6.08 -6.46
CA ARG A 45 9.24 6.62 -6.21
C ARG A 45 8.94 6.75 -4.72
N THR A 46 9.30 5.76 -3.94
CA THR A 46 8.98 5.71 -2.51
C THR A 46 10.07 6.26 -1.60
N GLY A 47 11.29 6.39 -2.11
CA GLY A 47 12.47 6.74 -1.30
C GLY A 47 12.94 5.62 -0.36
N ALA A 48 12.32 4.46 -0.42
CA ALA A 48 12.65 3.26 0.37
C ALA A 48 13.19 2.14 -0.54
N ARG A 49 13.08 0.90 -0.13
CA ARG A 49 13.44 -0.28 -0.93
C ARG A 49 12.18 -1.09 -1.21
N GLY A 50 12.07 -1.69 -2.38
CA GLY A 50 10.87 -2.46 -2.71
C GLY A 50 11.09 -3.57 -3.71
N SER A 51 10.05 -4.39 -3.87
CA SER A 51 9.91 -5.44 -4.87
C SER A 51 8.44 -5.65 -5.18
N PHE A 52 8.10 -5.80 -6.45
CA PHE A 52 6.75 -6.22 -6.83
C PHE A 52 6.54 -7.72 -6.63
N ILE A 53 5.28 -8.09 -6.36
CA ILE A 53 4.83 -9.48 -6.26
C ILE A 53 3.68 -9.68 -7.25
N ASN A 54 3.85 -10.60 -8.19
CA ASN A 54 2.84 -10.97 -9.16
C ASN A 54 2.54 -12.47 -9.02
N LEU A 55 1.46 -12.79 -8.32
CA LEU A 55 1.00 -14.18 -8.18
C LEU A 55 0.19 -14.58 -9.43
N VAL A 56 0.47 -15.77 -9.95
CA VAL A 56 -0.19 -16.31 -11.15
C VAL A 56 -1.70 -16.37 -10.96
N GLY A 57 -2.18 -16.78 -9.79
CA GLY A 57 -3.61 -16.91 -9.47
C GLY A 57 -4.37 -15.60 -9.37
N SER A 58 -3.70 -14.47 -9.10
CA SER A 58 -4.35 -13.14 -9.02
C SER A 58 -4.67 -12.57 -10.40
N GLY A 59 -4.12 -13.18 -11.45
CA GLY A 59 -4.31 -12.70 -12.82
C GLY A 59 -3.77 -11.28 -12.98
N ARG A 60 -4.63 -10.41 -13.53
CA ARG A 60 -4.30 -9.00 -13.75
C ARG A 60 -5.21 -8.05 -12.98
N THR A 61 -5.83 -8.52 -11.92
CA THR A 61 -6.79 -7.74 -11.12
C THR A 61 -6.18 -7.23 -9.83
N CYS A 62 -5.37 -8.05 -9.17
CA CYS A 62 -4.65 -7.69 -7.96
C CYS A 62 -3.15 -7.80 -8.19
N GLY A 63 -2.40 -6.88 -7.62
CA GLY A 63 -0.96 -6.92 -7.53
C GLY A 63 -0.51 -6.71 -6.10
N GLY A 64 0.77 -6.89 -5.84
CA GLY A 64 1.34 -6.60 -4.54
C GLY A 64 2.75 -6.07 -4.66
N TYR A 65 3.22 -5.51 -3.56
CA TYR A 65 4.62 -5.15 -3.41
C TYR A 65 5.06 -5.29 -1.95
N VAL A 66 6.32 -5.56 -1.75
CA VAL A 66 6.98 -5.41 -0.45
C VAL A 66 7.65 -4.06 -0.42
N LEU A 67 7.52 -3.37 0.69
CA LEU A 67 8.30 -2.17 1.00
C LEU A 67 9.13 -2.41 2.26
N GLU A 68 10.41 -2.05 2.18
CA GLU A 68 11.34 -2.08 3.30
C GLU A 68 11.87 -0.67 3.57
N ILE A 69 11.67 -0.21 4.81
CA ILE A 69 12.09 1.11 5.27
C ILE A 69 13.32 0.91 6.16
N PRO A 70 14.50 1.42 5.77
CA PRO A 70 15.70 1.32 6.59
C PRO A 70 15.53 1.97 7.98
N PRO A 71 16.39 1.66 8.95
CA PRO A 71 16.38 2.32 10.26
C PRO A 71 16.49 3.84 10.13
N ARG A 72 15.76 4.57 10.96
CA ARG A 72 15.77 6.05 11.02
C ARG A 72 15.45 6.73 9.68
N SER A 73 14.63 6.07 8.86
CA SER A 73 14.27 6.55 7.53
C SER A 73 12.75 6.67 7.37
N GLU A 74 12.37 7.40 6.35
CA GLU A 74 10.98 7.59 5.96
C GLU A 74 10.80 7.45 4.46
N THR A 75 9.58 7.19 4.02
CA THR A 75 9.25 7.19 2.60
C THR A 75 9.05 8.62 2.09
N GLN A 76 9.12 8.81 0.77
CA GLN A 76 8.52 9.99 0.15
C GLN A 76 7.00 9.96 0.35
N PRO A 77 6.33 11.12 0.51
CA PRO A 77 4.88 11.17 0.49
C PRO A 77 4.31 10.61 -0.80
N GLN A 78 3.30 9.75 -0.69
CA GLN A 78 2.62 9.11 -1.81
C GLN A 78 1.13 9.41 -1.79
N ARG A 79 0.53 9.43 -2.98
CA ARG A 79 -0.91 9.28 -3.20
C ARG A 79 -1.14 8.68 -4.57
N TYR A 80 -2.23 7.96 -4.74
CA TYR A 80 -2.58 7.34 -6.02
C TYR A 80 -4.04 6.91 -6.06
N LEU A 81 -4.56 6.78 -7.28
CA LEU A 81 -5.93 6.34 -7.56
C LEU A 81 -6.03 4.81 -7.66
N PHE A 82 -5.53 4.10 -6.67
CA PHE A 82 -5.80 2.68 -6.46
C PHE A 82 -5.82 2.38 -4.96
N GLU A 83 -6.55 1.35 -4.59
CA GLU A 83 -6.67 0.95 -3.19
C GLU A 83 -5.51 0.04 -2.77
N GLN A 84 -5.21 0.05 -1.49
CA GLN A 84 -4.20 -0.84 -0.93
C GLN A 84 -4.57 -1.29 0.47
N LEU A 85 -4.19 -2.52 0.76
CA LEU A 85 -4.22 -3.12 2.09
C LEU A 85 -2.80 -3.43 2.51
N ILE A 86 -2.36 -2.93 3.64
CA ILE A 86 -1.00 -3.08 4.14
C ILE A 86 -1.01 -4.05 5.33
N TYR A 87 -0.15 -5.06 5.27
CA TYR A 87 0.17 -5.96 6.37
C TYR A 87 1.63 -5.82 6.76
N VAL A 88 1.89 -5.54 8.04
CA VAL A 88 3.25 -5.38 8.55
C VAL A 88 3.87 -6.74 8.84
N VAL A 89 4.91 -7.06 8.08
CA VAL A 89 5.61 -8.36 8.13
C VAL A 89 6.69 -8.37 9.20
N LYS A 90 7.36 -7.21 9.41
CA LYS A 90 8.46 -7.10 10.37
C LYS A 90 8.62 -5.65 10.83
N GLY A 91 8.98 -5.50 12.11
CA GLY A 91 9.35 -4.22 12.69
C GLY A 91 8.14 -3.40 13.14
N ARG A 92 8.38 -2.12 13.41
CA ARG A 92 7.39 -1.15 13.85
C ARG A 92 7.68 0.24 13.28
N GLY A 93 6.66 1.05 13.16
CA GLY A 93 6.80 2.39 12.62
C GLY A 93 5.52 3.20 12.79
N ALA A 94 5.39 4.23 12.00
CA ALA A 94 4.20 5.07 11.98
C ALA A 94 3.81 5.41 10.53
N THR A 95 2.57 5.76 10.32
CA THR A 95 2.07 6.31 9.06
C THR A 95 1.30 7.59 9.35
N SER A 96 1.62 8.63 8.57
CA SER A 96 0.83 9.85 8.53
C SER A 96 -0.05 9.85 7.28
N VAL A 97 -1.30 10.26 7.42
CA VAL A 97 -2.29 10.38 6.34
C VAL A 97 -2.92 11.77 6.38
N TRP A 98 -3.09 12.41 5.21
CA TRP A 98 -3.70 13.74 5.13
C TRP A 98 -4.26 14.04 3.72
N ASN A 99 -5.21 14.94 3.67
CA ASN A 99 -5.67 15.65 2.46
C ASN A 99 -5.12 17.08 2.47
N GLN A 100 -5.24 17.82 1.38
CA GLN A 100 -4.68 19.19 1.28
C GLN A 100 -5.18 20.14 2.38
N ARG A 101 -6.41 19.95 2.85
CA ARG A 101 -7.09 20.82 3.83
C ARG A 101 -7.39 20.13 5.16
N SER A 102 -7.00 18.87 5.33
CA SER A 102 -7.26 18.13 6.56
C SER A 102 -6.08 18.17 7.52
N THR A 103 -6.35 18.00 8.81
CA THR A 103 -5.33 17.74 9.80
C THR A 103 -4.64 16.40 9.49
N LYS A 104 -3.32 16.39 9.55
CA LYS A 104 -2.54 15.16 9.39
C LYS A 104 -2.82 14.22 10.56
N GLN A 105 -3.32 13.03 10.26
CA GLN A 105 -3.51 11.95 11.22
C GLN A 105 -2.29 11.04 11.20
N THR A 106 -1.73 10.74 12.36
CA THR A 106 -0.59 9.83 12.48
C THR A 106 -0.94 8.70 13.44
N PHE A 107 -0.64 7.48 13.05
CA PHE A 107 -0.84 6.30 13.86
C PHE A 107 0.39 5.39 13.79
N GLU A 108 0.59 4.61 14.84
CA GLU A 108 1.68 3.65 14.95
C GLU A 108 1.22 2.26 14.54
N TRP A 109 2.15 1.48 14.03
CA TRP A 109 1.95 0.09 13.65
C TRP A 109 3.18 -0.76 14.02
N GLN A 110 2.95 -2.04 14.15
CA GLN A 110 3.96 -3.05 14.46
C GLN A 110 3.75 -4.30 13.62
N GLU A 111 4.64 -5.26 13.74
CA GLU A 111 4.45 -6.59 13.15
C GLU A 111 3.09 -7.17 13.52
N GLY A 112 2.37 -7.67 12.51
CA GLY A 112 0.99 -8.12 12.65
C GLY A 112 -0.08 -7.05 12.43
N SER A 113 0.29 -5.76 12.38
CA SER A 113 -0.68 -4.69 12.07
C SER A 113 -1.18 -4.78 10.63
N PHE A 114 -2.47 -4.46 10.45
CA PHE A 114 -3.13 -4.44 9.16
C PHE A 114 -3.95 -3.16 9.01
N PHE A 115 -3.74 -2.41 7.93
CA PHE A 115 -4.41 -1.13 7.72
C PHE A 115 -4.50 -0.75 6.24
N SER A 116 -5.34 0.25 5.94
CA SER A 116 -5.52 0.79 4.60
C SER A 116 -5.45 2.32 4.63
N PRO A 117 -4.52 2.96 3.92
CA PRO A 117 -4.62 4.39 3.61
C PRO A 117 -5.82 4.65 2.70
N PRO A 118 -6.59 5.73 2.94
CA PRO A 118 -7.74 6.06 2.12
C PRO A 118 -7.34 6.38 0.66
N LEU A 119 -8.22 6.03 -0.27
CA LEU A 119 -8.01 6.26 -1.70
C LEU A 119 -7.60 7.70 -1.98
N ASN A 120 -6.48 7.87 -2.68
CA ASN A 120 -5.90 9.14 -3.10
C ASN A 120 -5.59 10.16 -1.97
N ALA A 121 -5.63 9.75 -0.70
CA ALA A 121 -5.09 10.55 0.39
C ALA A 121 -3.55 10.50 0.38
N TRP A 122 -2.92 11.63 0.71
CA TRP A 122 -1.48 11.63 0.96
C TRP A 122 -1.16 10.73 2.14
N HIS A 123 -0.13 9.91 2.01
CA HIS A 123 0.38 9.11 3.10
C HIS A 123 1.91 9.01 3.05
N GLN A 124 2.52 8.83 4.21
CA GLN A 124 3.96 8.71 4.38
C GLN A 124 4.25 7.76 5.53
N HIS A 125 5.18 6.83 5.33
CA HIS A 125 5.57 5.85 6.33
C HIS A 125 6.91 6.19 6.95
N PHE A 126 7.06 5.89 8.23
CA PHE A 126 8.23 6.23 9.04
C PHE A 126 8.73 4.99 9.78
N ASN A 127 10.04 4.77 9.77
CA ASN A 127 10.71 3.82 10.64
C ASN A 127 11.63 4.57 11.62
N ALA A 128 11.15 4.80 12.84
CA ALA A 128 11.91 5.48 13.89
C ALA A 128 12.86 4.56 14.65
N GLN A 129 12.88 3.25 14.35
CA GLN A 129 13.78 2.30 15.00
C GLN A 129 15.24 2.59 14.66
N GLY A 130 16.12 2.40 15.64
CA GLY A 130 17.53 2.77 15.52
C GLY A 130 18.35 1.81 14.65
N THR A 131 18.02 0.51 14.66
CA THR A 131 18.83 -0.57 14.08
C THR A 131 18.05 -1.53 13.19
N GLU A 132 16.73 -1.63 13.39
CA GLU A 132 15.90 -2.62 12.70
C GLU A 132 15.21 -2.00 11.49
N THR A 133 15.17 -2.73 10.38
CA THR A 133 14.33 -2.38 9.23
C THR A 133 12.86 -2.65 9.58
N ALA A 134 11.97 -1.83 9.02
CA ALA A 134 10.54 -2.13 9.00
C ALA A 134 10.15 -2.60 7.60
N ARG A 135 9.34 -3.67 7.52
CA ARG A 135 8.91 -4.25 6.25
C ARG A 135 7.42 -4.55 6.28
N PHE A 136 6.74 -4.18 5.22
CA PHE A 136 5.34 -4.56 5.02
C PHE A 136 5.09 -5.05 3.59
N VAL A 137 4.01 -5.79 3.42
CA VAL A 137 3.44 -6.12 2.12
C VAL A 137 2.18 -5.30 1.90
N ALA A 138 2.01 -4.76 0.70
CA ALA A 138 0.79 -4.12 0.27
C ALA A 138 0.15 -4.92 -0.87
N LEU A 139 -1.14 -5.19 -0.74
CA LEU A 139 -2.00 -5.73 -1.80
C LEU A 139 -2.79 -4.59 -2.41
N THR A 140 -2.87 -4.53 -3.73
CA THR A 140 -3.46 -3.40 -4.45
C THR A 140 -4.30 -3.84 -5.64
N ASP A 141 -5.25 -2.99 -6.05
CA ASP A 141 -5.93 -3.08 -7.33
C ASP A 141 -5.26 -2.22 -8.44
N ALA A 142 -4.02 -1.78 -8.20
CA ALA A 142 -3.23 -1.03 -9.17
C ALA A 142 -3.22 -1.62 -10.59
N PRO A 143 -3.16 -2.97 -10.80
CA PRO A 143 -3.25 -3.55 -12.14
C PRO A 143 -4.53 -3.15 -12.87
N GLN A 144 -5.68 -3.13 -12.19
CA GLN A 144 -6.95 -2.73 -12.79
C GLN A 144 -6.96 -1.25 -13.16
N MET A 145 -6.53 -0.41 -12.24
CA MET A 145 -6.55 1.05 -12.41
C MET A 145 -5.58 1.50 -13.50
N ILE A 146 -4.34 1.02 -13.49
CA ILE A 146 -3.33 1.39 -14.48
C ILE A 146 -3.70 0.84 -15.87
N ASN A 147 -4.18 -0.41 -15.96
CA ASN A 147 -4.60 -1.00 -17.24
C ASN A 147 -5.83 -0.31 -17.83
N ARG A 148 -6.75 0.16 -16.98
CA ARG A 148 -7.97 0.86 -17.39
C ARG A 148 -7.69 2.26 -17.92
N PHE A 149 -6.97 3.07 -17.14
CA PHE A 149 -6.77 4.49 -17.46
C PHE A 149 -5.55 4.75 -18.35
N ARG A 150 -4.54 3.89 -18.34
CA ARG A 150 -3.33 3.97 -19.17
C ARG A 150 -2.59 5.32 -19.09
N ASN A 151 -2.79 6.05 -18.01
CA ASN A 151 -2.23 7.38 -17.78
C ASN A 151 -1.69 7.46 -16.35
N LEU A 152 -0.37 7.46 -16.20
CA LEU A 152 0.28 7.47 -14.90
C LEU A 152 0.11 8.81 -14.18
N ASP A 153 0.03 9.94 -14.91
CA ASP A 153 -0.19 11.24 -14.27
C ASP A 153 -1.58 11.31 -13.65
N PHE A 154 -2.59 10.73 -14.32
CA PHE A 154 -3.94 10.60 -13.76
C PHE A 154 -3.94 9.75 -12.49
N ILE A 155 -3.18 8.65 -12.46
CA ILE A 155 -3.11 7.74 -11.30
C ILE A 155 -2.33 8.35 -10.14
N PHE A 156 -1.17 8.96 -10.37
CA PHE A 156 -0.23 9.36 -9.32
C PHE A 156 -0.21 10.86 -9.02
N SER A 157 -0.82 11.70 -9.87
CA SER A 157 -0.81 13.16 -9.73
C SER A 157 -2.21 13.77 -9.68
N ASN A 158 -3.25 12.96 -9.48
CA ASN A 158 -4.62 13.42 -9.39
C ASN A 158 -4.89 14.18 -8.09
N ASN A 159 -5.51 15.37 -8.20
CA ASN A 159 -5.78 16.24 -7.05
C ASN A 159 -7.16 16.03 -6.41
N PHE A 160 -7.95 15.07 -6.88
CA PHE A 160 -9.26 14.81 -6.31
C PHE A 160 -9.15 14.24 -4.90
N GLU A 161 -9.97 14.75 -3.98
CA GLU A 161 -10.04 14.28 -2.59
C GLU A 161 -11.37 13.54 -2.37
N PHE A 162 -11.30 12.28 -1.95
CA PHE A 162 -12.45 11.46 -1.58
C PHE A 162 -12.83 11.74 -0.11
N ARG A 163 -13.49 12.90 0.12
CA ARG A 163 -13.84 13.35 1.47
C ARG A 163 -14.90 12.51 2.17
N ASP A 164 -15.66 11.77 1.41
CA ASP A 164 -16.58 10.74 1.89
C ASP A 164 -15.86 9.54 2.51
N ARG A 165 -14.58 9.32 2.15
CA ARG A 165 -13.75 8.25 2.69
C ARG A 165 -12.81 8.72 3.79
N PHE A 166 -12.30 9.94 3.69
CA PHE A 166 -11.42 10.54 4.70
C PHE A 166 -11.44 12.05 4.61
N ASN A 167 -11.77 12.70 5.72
CA ASN A 167 -11.80 14.15 5.85
C ASN A 167 -10.97 14.65 7.04
N GLY A 168 -9.98 13.84 7.51
CA GLY A 168 -9.12 14.17 8.63
C GLY A 168 -9.76 13.95 9.99
N GLU A 169 -10.75 13.07 10.08
CA GLU A 169 -11.49 12.77 11.31
C GLU A 169 -10.55 12.30 12.42
N GLU A 170 -10.73 12.88 13.60
CA GLU A 170 -10.00 12.44 14.79
C GLU A 170 -10.35 10.97 15.09
N GLY A 171 -9.32 10.19 15.39
CA GLY A 171 -9.48 8.77 15.73
C GLY A 171 -9.76 7.84 14.54
N TYR A 172 -9.63 8.30 13.29
CA TYR A 172 -9.81 7.47 12.10
C TYR A 172 -9.01 6.15 12.15
N TYR A 173 -7.84 6.17 12.77
CA TYR A 173 -6.96 5.02 12.99
C TYR A 173 -6.83 4.64 14.47
N ASN A 174 -7.88 4.78 15.27
CA ASN A 174 -7.82 4.44 16.69
C ASN A 174 -7.81 2.93 16.99
N GLY A 175 -8.00 2.09 15.99
CA GLY A 175 -8.01 0.62 16.11
C GLY A 175 -9.23 0.04 16.84
N LYS A 176 -10.17 0.87 17.34
CA LYS A 176 -11.35 0.38 18.08
C LYS A 176 -12.39 -0.22 17.15
N GLY A 177 -12.48 0.28 15.92
CA GLY A 177 -13.51 -0.13 14.97
C GLY A 177 -14.94 0.13 15.47
N ARG A 178 -15.91 -0.34 14.70
CA ARG A 178 -17.31 -0.33 15.09
C ARG A 178 -18.01 -1.61 14.63
N GLU A 179 -18.94 -2.12 15.42
CA GLU A 179 -19.89 -3.14 14.96
C GLU A 179 -20.89 -2.50 14.00
N VAL A 180 -21.07 -3.14 12.84
CA VAL A 180 -22.08 -2.77 11.85
C VAL A 180 -23.14 -3.84 11.87
N ALA A 181 -24.41 -3.43 11.72
CA ALA A 181 -25.64 -4.21 11.72
C ALA A 181 -25.50 -5.74 11.87
N SER A 182 -26.14 -6.34 12.85
CA SER A 182 -26.20 -7.78 13.13
C SER A 182 -25.05 -8.43 13.94
N HIS A 183 -24.20 -7.67 14.60
CA HIS A 183 -23.10 -8.17 15.47
C HIS A 183 -22.11 -9.14 14.80
N ARG A 184 -22.12 -9.22 13.45
CA ARG A 184 -21.27 -10.11 12.66
C ARG A 184 -20.25 -9.39 11.78
N THR A 185 -20.37 -8.05 11.67
CA THR A 185 -19.48 -7.23 10.84
C THR A 185 -18.84 -6.17 11.72
N TRP A 186 -17.52 -6.13 11.68
CA TRP A 186 -16.74 -5.11 12.36
C TRP A 186 -15.94 -4.32 11.31
N GLU A 187 -16.06 -3.01 11.35
CA GLU A 187 -15.35 -2.09 10.47
C GLU A 187 -14.24 -1.39 11.23
N SER A 188 -13.05 -1.37 10.66
CA SER A 188 -11.91 -0.62 11.17
C SER A 188 -10.96 -0.25 10.05
N ASN A 189 -10.26 0.87 10.22
CA ASN A 189 -9.20 1.30 9.31
C ASN A 189 -7.80 0.83 9.77
N LEU A 190 -7.72 0.30 11.00
CA LEU A 190 -6.52 -0.26 11.59
C LEU A 190 -6.87 -1.46 12.46
N VAL A 191 -6.25 -2.59 12.19
CA VAL A 191 -6.14 -3.72 13.12
C VAL A 191 -4.73 -3.67 13.69
N ALA A 192 -4.62 -3.46 15.00
CA ALA A 192 -3.32 -3.28 15.66
C ALA A 192 -2.44 -4.54 15.57
N ASP A 193 -3.06 -5.71 15.74
CA ASP A 193 -2.42 -7.01 15.53
C ASP A 193 -3.48 -8.04 15.09
N VAL A 194 -3.33 -8.62 13.92
CA VAL A 194 -4.27 -9.62 13.39
C VAL A 194 -4.27 -10.91 14.21
N ARG A 195 -3.21 -11.19 14.98
CA ARG A 195 -3.11 -12.37 15.85
C ARG A 195 -4.01 -12.26 17.09
N ASP A 196 -4.35 -11.04 17.50
CA ASP A 196 -5.23 -10.77 18.63
C ASP A 196 -6.71 -10.72 18.21
N PHE A 197 -6.99 -10.96 16.93
CA PHE A 197 -8.34 -10.94 16.40
C PHE A 197 -9.12 -12.16 16.89
N GLY A 198 -9.87 -12.00 17.98
CA GLY A 198 -10.74 -13.04 18.51
C GLY A 198 -11.87 -13.35 17.54
N LEU A 199 -11.88 -14.56 16.98
CA LEU A 199 -13.06 -15.08 16.31
C LEU A 199 -14.13 -15.25 17.39
N ARG A 200 -15.23 -14.52 17.28
CA ARG A 200 -16.43 -14.76 18.11
C ARG A 200 -17.21 -15.88 17.46
N ASP A 201 -17.44 -16.96 18.20
CA ASP A 201 -18.31 -18.08 17.82
C ASP A 201 -19.77 -17.61 17.61
#